data_ed2188a1debe67c07a9a55d1b71aca6a
#
_entry.id   ed2188a1debe67c07a9a55d1b71aca6a
#
_cell.length_a   1.000
_cell.length_b   1.000
_cell.length_c   1.000
_cell.angle_alpha   90.00
_cell.angle_beta   90.00
_cell.angle_gamma   90.00
#
_symmetry.space_group_name_H-M   'P 1'
#
loop_
_entity.id
_entity.type
_entity.pdbx_description
1 polymer ?
#
loop_
_entity_poly.entity_id
_entity_poly.type
_entity_poly.pdbx_seq_one_letter_code
_entity_poly.pdbx_strand_id
1 'polypeptide(L)'
;MSLETPEKIRSLQRKLYCKAKAEPAFRFYVLYDKICREDVLGHAYALARANAGAPGVDGVAFAQIEASGVEAWLAGLRGDLVAKTYRPDAVRRVMIPKPGGGERPLGIPTIRDRVIQTAAKIVLEPVFEADFEDSAYGYRPRRSAIDAVKEVHRLLCRGYTDVVDADLSKYFDAIPHAELLKAVARRVVDRHVLWLIKLWLRAPVEERDGEGKRRMSGGKDTTRGTPQGGVVSPLLSVIYMNRFLKHWRLTGRGETFRAHVIAYADDFVILSRGHAAEALTWTKAVMAKLGLTLNEAKTSLKDARRESFDFLGYTLGPRHFPSGGRWYLGASPSKQSVQRVKAKISELLVPGNKGAWDEVRARLNRILRGWSAYFAYGALASAYEAVDRHVYDRARNFLRQRHKAHGRGVDRFSREHIYGELAVRCLRRERGRSSPWALQ
;
A
#
# COMPACT_ATOMS: atom_id res chain seq x y z
N MET A 1 -0.34 7.17 -16.68
CA MET A 1 -1.75 7.63 -16.75
C MET A 1 -2.58 6.56 -16.07
N SER A 2 -3.44 6.91 -15.11
CA SER A 2 -4.42 5.97 -14.58
C SER A 2 -5.48 5.72 -15.66
N LEU A 3 -5.76 4.46 -15.95
CA LEU A 3 -6.85 4.09 -16.87
C LEU A 3 -8.17 4.64 -16.31
N GLU A 4 -8.87 5.41 -17.13
CA GLU A 4 -10.18 5.93 -16.75
C GLU A 4 -11.22 4.80 -16.75
N THR A 5 -12.02 4.73 -15.69
CA THR A 5 -13.08 3.71 -15.59
C THR A 5 -14.22 4.05 -16.57
N PRO A 6 -14.65 3.13 -17.44
CA PRO A 6 -15.77 3.35 -18.36
C PRO A 6 -17.07 3.74 -17.67
N GLU A 7 -17.88 4.58 -18.31
CA GLU A 7 -19.11 5.13 -17.71
C GLU A 7 -20.10 4.05 -17.24
N LYS A 8 -20.27 2.98 -18.02
CA LYS A 8 -21.16 1.85 -17.64
C LYS A 8 -20.70 1.20 -16.32
N ILE A 9 -19.39 1.08 -16.10
CA ILE A 9 -18.82 0.52 -14.88
C ILE A 9 -18.94 1.53 -13.73
N ARG A 10 -18.63 2.82 -13.96
CA ARG A 10 -18.83 3.89 -12.97
C ARG A 10 -20.29 3.95 -12.48
N SER A 11 -21.25 3.86 -13.41
CA SER A 11 -22.68 3.85 -13.09
C SER A 11 -23.04 2.63 -12.24
N LEU A 12 -22.53 1.42 -12.57
CA LEU A 12 -22.69 0.22 -11.76
C LEU A 12 -22.13 0.42 -10.34
N GLN A 13 -20.90 0.87 -10.23
CA GLN A 13 -20.25 1.10 -8.94
C GLN A 13 -21.00 2.12 -8.09
N ARG A 14 -21.46 3.22 -8.70
CA ARG A 14 -22.27 4.22 -8.02
C ARG A 14 -23.58 3.65 -7.50
N LYS A 15 -24.30 2.87 -8.31
CA LYS A 15 -25.56 2.22 -7.90
C LYS A 15 -25.33 1.26 -6.72
N LEU A 16 -24.27 0.46 -6.75
CA LEU A 16 -23.92 -0.47 -5.67
C LEU A 16 -23.58 0.29 -4.38
N TYR A 17 -22.76 1.34 -4.48
CA TYR A 17 -22.41 2.18 -3.35
C TYR A 17 -23.62 2.89 -2.74
N CYS A 18 -24.44 3.54 -3.55
CA CYS A 18 -25.64 4.25 -3.09
C CYS A 18 -26.63 3.30 -2.39
N LYS A 19 -26.88 2.13 -2.97
CA LYS A 19 -27.72 1.09 -2.36
C LYS A 19 -27.14 0.62 -1.03
N ALA A 20 -25.84 0.33 -0.98
CA ALA A 20 -25.18 -0.08 0.24
C ALA A 20 -25.23 0.99 1.34
N LYS A 21 -25.06 2.26 0.97
CA LYS A 21 -25.06 3.39 1.91
C LYS A 21 -26.46 3.72 2.43
N ALA A 22 -27.46 3.69 1.53
CA ALA A 22 -28.85 3.97 1.89
C ALA A 22 -29.47 2.85 2.75
N GLU A 23 -29.06 1.60 2.52
CA GLU A 23 -29.61 0.45 3.21
C GLU A 23 -28.48 -0.35 3.90
N PRO A 24 -28.04 0.03 5.09
CA PRO A 24 -26.92 -0.65 5.78
C PRO A 24 -27.19 -2.11 6.14
N ALA A 25 -28.45 -2.53 6.24
CA ALA A 25 -28.87 -3.91 6.50
C ALA A 25 -29.03 -4.74 5.21
N PHE A 26 -29.04 -4.10 4.02
CA PHE A 26 -29.23 -4.81 2.76
C PHE A 26 -28.08 -5.75 2.46
N ARG A 27 -28.42 -6.99 2.08
CA ARG A 27 -27.47 -8.04 1.73
C ARG A 27 -27.58 -8.35 0.24
N PHE A 28 -26.49 -8.13 -0.49
CA PHE A 28 -26.43 -8.31 -1.93
C PHE A 28 -26.38 -9.80 -2.28
N TYR A 29 -27.33 -10.28 -3.07
CA TYR A 29 -27.51 -11.67 -3.43
C TYR A 29 -27.31 -11.96 -4.93
N VAL A 30 -27.19 -10.93 -5.77
CA VAL A 30 -26.96 -11.02 -7.22
C VAL A 30 -25.80 -10.08 -7.60
N LEU A 31 -24.57 -10.57 -7.48
CA LEU A 31 -23.35 -9.84 -7.85
C LEU A 31 -22.45 -10.63 -8.81
N TYR A 32 -22.59 -11.97 -8.82
CA TYR A 32 -21.77 -12.84 -9.64
C TYR A 32 -21.95 -12.57 -11.14
N ASP A 33 -23.17 -12.35 -11.58
CA ASP A 33 -23.50 -11.97 -12.97
C ASP A 33 -22.78 -10.70 -13.40
N LYS A 34 -22.59 -9.75 -12.48
CA LYS A 34 -21.89 -8.48 -12.73
C LYS A 34 -20.38 -8.67 -12.88
N ILE A 35 -19.81 -9.65 -12.17
CA ILE A 35 -18.41 -10.04 -12.34
C ILE A 35 -18.21 -10.68 -13.72
N CYS A 36 -19.19 -11.44 -14.22
CA CYS A 36 -19.13 -12.12 -15.50
C CYS A 36 -19.43 -11.21 -16.72
N ARG A 37 -19.73 -9.92 -16.52
CA ARG A 37 -20.01 -8.98 -17.62
C ARG A 37 -18.75 -8.77 -18.47
N GLU A 38 -18.93 -8.71 -19.79
CA GLU A 38 -17.85 -8.52 -20.77
C GLU A 38 -17.13 -7.19 -20.56
N ASP A 39 -17.86 -6.10 -20.35
CA ASP A 39 -17.28 -4.79 -20.09
C ASP A 39 -16.47 -4.75 -18.79
N VAL A 40 -16.91 -5.46 -17.74
CA VAL A 40 -16.18 -5.56 -16.47
C VAL A 40 -14.91 -6.39 -16.64
N LEU A 41 -14.97 -7.53 -17.32
CA LEU A 41 -13.80 -8.38 -17.59
C LEU A 41 -12.79 -7.68 -18.51
N GLY A 42 -13.26 -6.98 -19.56
CA GLY A 42 -12.41 -6.20 -20.46
C GLY A 42 -11.69 -5.07 -19.72
N HIS A 43 -12.38 -4.32 -18.87
CA HIS A 43 -11.75 -3.28 -18.04
C HIS A 43 -10.79 -3.88 -16.99
N ALA A 44 -11.14 -5.01 -16.39
CA ALA A 44 -10.27 -5.72 -15.46
C ALA A 44 -8.97 -6.19 -16.14
N TYR A 45 -9.05 -6.68 -17.38
CA TYR A 45 -7.87 -7.00 -18.19
C TYR A 45 -7.01 -5.77 -18.45
N ALA A 46 -7.60 -4.66 -18.88
CA ALA A 46 -6.88 -3.42 -19.13
C ALA A 46 -6.14 -2.90 -17.87
N LEU A 47 -6.77 -2.98 -16.70
CA LEU A 47 -6.14 -2.64 -15.42
C LEU A 47 -5.00 -3.59 -15.06
N ALA A 48 -5.19 -4.90 -15.23
CA ALA A 48 -4.15 -5.90 -14.98
C ALA A 48 -2.96 -5.71 -15.93
N ARG A 49 -3.22 -5.40 -17.20
CA ARG A 49 -2.21 -5.11 -18.24
C ARG A 49 -1.40 -3.85 -17.91
N ALA A 50 -2.07 -2.77 -17.49
CA ALA A 50 -1.42 -1.52 -17.11
C ALA A 50 -0.44 -1.69 -15.93
N ASN A 51 -0.73 -2.62 -15.02
CA ASN A 51 0.16 -2.95 -13.91
C ASN A 51 1.37 -3.82 -14.31
N ALA A 52 1.40 -4.36 -15.53
CA ALA A 52 2.53 -5.06 -16.17
C ALA A 52 3.25 -6.08 -15.25
N GLY A 53 2.52 -6.80 -14.41
CA GLY A 53 3.11 -7.75 -13.46
C GLY A 53 3.65 -9.02 -14.14
N ALA A 54 4.64 -9.66 -13.51
CA ALA A 54 5.25 -10.91 -13.98
C ALA A 54 4.22 -12.04 -14.17
N PRO A 55 4.46 -13.04 -15.05
CA PRO A 55 3.59 -14.20 -15.22
C PRO A 55 3.49 -15.04 -13.94
N GLY A 56 2.37 -15.78 -13.83
CA GLY A 56 2.13 -16.74 -12.74
C GLY A 56 2.92 -18.04 -12.90
N VAL A 57 2.35 -19.13 -12.37
CA VAL A 57 2.93 -20.49 -12.49
C VAL A 57 2.84 -21.05 -13.91
N ASP A 58 1.88 -20.58 -14.69
CA ASP A 58 1.61 -20.94 -16.08
C ASP A 58 2.65 -20.36 -17.05
N GLY A 59 3.43 -19.36 -16.62
CA GLY A 59 4.40 -18.68 -17.45
C GLY A 59 3.78 -17.75 -18.52
N VAL A 60 2.44 -17.64 -18.57
CA VAL A 60 1.74 -16.85 -19.59
C VAL A 60 1.95 -15.35 -19.32
N ALA A 61 2.45 -14.63 -20.31
CA ALA A 61 2.64 -13.19 -20.29
C ALA A 61 1.53 -12.47 -21.09
N PHE A 62 1.33 -11.17 -20.84
CA PHE A 62 0.34 -10.37 -21.56
C PHE A 62 0.56 -10.36 -23.09
N ALA A 63 1.83 -10.31 -23.53
CA ALA A 63 2.16 -10.34 -24.95
C ALA A 63 1.66 -11.61 -25.67
N GLN A 64 1.68 -12.75 -24.99
CA GLN A 64 1.17 -14.00 -25.54
C GLN A 64 -0.36 -13.98 -25.68
N ILE A 65 -1.08 -13.43 -24.68
CA ILE A 65 -2.53 -13.25 -24.74
C ILE A 65 -2.90 -12.27 -25.86
N GLU A 66 -2.15 -11.18 -26.02
CA GLU A 66 -2.35 -10.20 -27.08
C GLU A 66 -2.13 -10.80 -28.48
N ALA A 67 -1.12 -11.66 -28.63
CA ALA A 67 -0.83 -12.36 -29.89
C ALA A 67 -1.91 -13.43 -30.23
N SER A 68 -2.51 -14.06 -29.22
CA SER A 68 -3.58 -15.07 -29.43
C SER A 68 -4.98 -14.48 -29.57
N GLY A 69 -5.15 -13.17 -29.36
CA GLY A 69 -6.44 -12.48 -29.44
C GLY A 69 -7.13 -12.33 -28.07
N VAL A 70 -7.09 -11.09 -27.56
CA VAL A 70 -7.63 -10.74 -26.21
C VAL A 70 -9.13 -11.02 -26.10
N GLU A 71 -9.90 -10.73 -27.15
CA GLU A 71 -11.37 -10.91 -27.13
C GLU A 71 -11.76 -12.39 -27.01
N ALA A 72 -11.13 -13.27 -27.79
CA ALA A 72 -11.37 -14.71 -27.70
C ALA A 72 -10.95 -15.28 -26.33
N TRP A 73 -9.82 -14.78 -25.80
CA TRP A 73 -9.34 -15.18 -24.48
C TRP A 73 -10.31 -14.75 -23.36
N LEU A 74 -10.83 -13.51 -23.42
CA LEU A 74 -11.84 -13.02 -22.47
C LEU A 74 -13.17 -13.75 -22.59
N ALA A 75 -13.58 -14.11 -23.81
CA ALA A 75 -14.80 -14.91 -24.04
C ALA A 75 -14.67 -16.29 -23.40
N GLY A 76 -13.52 -16.95 -23.55
CA GLY A 76 -13.23 -18.22 -22.88
C GLY A 76 -13.27 -18.10 -21.36
N LEU A 77 -12.64 -17.05 -20.81
CA LEU A 77 -12.65 -16.76 -19.37
C LEU A 77 -14.08 -16.54 -18.83
N ARG A 78 -14.89 -15.79 -19.59
CA ARG A 78 -16.30 -15.57 -19.28
C ARG A 78 -17.09 -16.88 -19.35
N GLY A 79 -16.81 -17.72 -20.34
CA GLY A 79 -17.41 -19.05 -20.47
C GLY A 79 -17.18 -19.91 -19.23
N ASP A 80 -15.94 -19.97 -18.73
CA ASP A 80 -15.59 -20.69 -17.51
C ASP A 80 -16.32 -20.17 -16.27
N LEU A 81 -16.47 -18.84 -16.15
CA LEU A 81 -17.22 -18.24 -15.05
C LEU A 81 -18.71 -18.58 -15.13
N VAL A 82 -19.34 -18.41 -16.29
CA VAL A 82 -20.78 -18.70 -16.49
C VAL A 82 -21.07 -20.17 -16.24
N ALA A 83 -20.24 -21.08 -16.78
CA ALA A 83 -20.33 -22.51 -16.55
C ALA A 83 -19.93 -22.93 -15.12
N LYS A 84 -19.35 -22.04 -14.32
CA LYS A 84 -18.86 -22.31 -12.94
C LYS A 84 -17.76 -23.38 -12.90
N THR A 85 -17.05 -23.55 -13.99
CA THR A 85 -15.90 -24.46 -14.12
C THR A 85 -14.59 -23.82 -13.71
N TYR A 86 -14.55 -22.48 -13.60
CA TYR A 86 -13.35 -21.76 -13.17
C TYR A 86 -12.77 -22.33 -11.86
N ARG A 87 -11.47 -22.56 -11.88
CA ARG A 87 -10.64 -22.86 -10.71
C ARG A 87 -9.38 -22.02 -10.79
N PRO A 88 -8.96 -21.39 -9.69
CA PRO A 88 -7.68 -20.65 -9.68
C PRO A 88 -6.51 -21.62 -9.79
N ASP A 89 -5.48 -21.17 -10.46
CA ASP A 89 -4.20 -21.85 -10.50
C ASP A 89 -3.43 -21.66 -9.17
N ALA A 90 -2.32 -22.38 -9.02
CA ALA A 90 -1.43 -22.16 -7.90
C ALA A 90 -0.83 -20.75 -7.96
N VAL A 91 -0.62 -20.15 -6.80
CA VAL A 91 0.02 -18.86 -6.68
C VAL A 91 1.54 -19.04 -6.64
N ARG A 92 2.28 -18.46 -7.57
CA ARG A 92 3.74 -18.52 -7.59
C ARG A 92 4.31 -17.62 -6.49
N ARG A 93 5.01 -18.20 -5.53
CA ARG A 93 5.65 -17.47 -4.44
C ARG A 93 7.06 -17.02 -4.83
N VAL A 94 7.35 -15.74 -4.59
CA VAL A 94 8.68 -15.14 -4.77
C VAL A 94 9.04 -14.41 -3.48
N MET A 95 10.25 -14.64 -2.98
CA MET A 95 10.74 -13.94 -1.81
C MET A 95 11.33 -12.59 -2.22
N ILE A 96 10.87 -11.51 -1.58
CA ILE A 96 11.36 -10.15 -1.84
C ILE A 96 12.09 -9.63 -0.61
N PRO A 97 13.33 -9.10 -0.75
CA PRO A 97 14.07 -8.54 0.38
C PRO A 97 13.30 -7.39 1.05
N LYS A 98 13.23 -7.40 2.38
CA LYS A 98 12.69 -6.28 3.16
C LYS A 98 13.75 -5.21 3.36
N PRO A 99 13.38 -3.92 3.39
CA PRO A 99 14.31 -2.82 3.61
C PRO A 99 15.04 -2.83 4.98
N GLY A 100 14.57 -3.63 5.94
CA GLY A 100 15.16 -3.75 7.29
C GLY A 100 15.79 -5.12 7.56
N GLY A 101 16.05 -5.89 6.51
CA GLY A 101 16.53 -7.28 6.61
C GLY A 101 15.38 -8.31 6.63
N GLY A 102 15.70 -9.54 6.27
CA GLY A 102 14.73 -10.62 6.06
C GLY A 102 13.98 -10.52 4.73
N GLU A 103 13.04 -11.41 4.50
CA GLU A 103 12.31 -11.54 3.26
C GLU A 103 10.80 -11.42 3.48
N ARG A 104 10.10 -11.02 2.41
CA ARG A 104 8.65 -10.97 2.35
C ARG A 104 8.16 -11.91 1.25
N PRO A 105 7.31 -12.89 1.54
CA PRO A 105 6.71 -13.72 0.51
C PRO A 105 5.70 -12.90 -0.30
N LEU A 106 5.89 -12.85 -1.62
CA LEU A 106 4.95 -12.29 -2.57
C LEU A 106 4.34 -13.40 -3.40
N GLY A 107 3.02 -13.52 -3.41
CA GLY A 107 2.30 -14.44 -4.26
C GLY A 107 1.95 -13.77 -5.60
N ILE A 108 2.27 -14.42 -6.70
CA ILE A 108 1.97 -13.94 -8.05
C ILE A 108 0.93 -14.88 -8.67
N PRO A 109 -0.36 -14.50 -8.71
CA PRO A 109 -1.40 -15.25 -9.41
C PRO A 109 -1.18 -15.22 -10.93
N THR A 110 -1.77 -16.14 -11.67
CA THR A 110 -1.82 -16.11 -13.13
C THR A 110 -2.53 -14.85 -13.63
N ILE A 111 -2.33 -14.46 -14.89
CA ILE A 111 -3.03 -13.31 -15.48
C ILE A 111 -4.55 -13.56 -15.46
N ARG A 112 -4.96 -14.79 -15.73
CA ARG A 112 -6.35 -15.24 -15.65
C ARG A 112 -6.96 -14.95 -14.28
N ASP A 113 -6.31 -15.37 -13.23
CA ASP A 113 -6.77 -15.14 -11.86
C ASP A 113 -6.76 -13.66 -11.49
N ARG A 114 -5.73 -12.90 -11.92
CA ARG A 114 -5.68 -11.45 -11.69
C ARG A 114 -6.85 -10.72 -12.33
N VAL A 115 -7.25 -11.09 -13.54
CA VAL A 115 -8.37 -10.47 -14.25
C VAL A 115 -9.68 -10.76 -13.51
N ILE A 116 -9.93 -12.01 -13.11
CA ILE A 116 -11.16 -12.36 -12.38
C ILE A 116 -11.20 -11.69 -10.99
N GLN A 117 -10.08 -11.67 -10.26
CA GLN A 117 -10.00 -10.98 -8.98
C GLN A 117 -10.20 -9.47 -9.13
N THR A 118 -9.68 -8.86 -10.22
CA THR A 118 -9.92 -7.44 -10.51
C THR A 118 -11.38 -7.17 -10.83
N ALA A 119 -12.02 -8.01 -11.62
CA ALA A 119 -13.45 -7.93 -11.92
C ALA A 119 -14.30 -8.04 -10.64
N ALA A 120 -13.97 -9.00 -9.78
CA ALA A 120 -14.63 -9.13 -8.47
C ALA A 120 -14.39 -7.89 -7.59
N LYS A 121 -13.17 -7.35 -7.55
CA LYS A 121 -12.87 -6.12 -6.81
C LYS A 121 -13.68 -4.93 -7.30
N ILE A 122 -13.79 -4.73 -8.63
CA ILE A 122 -14.60 -3.66 -9.24
C ILE A 122 -16.05 -3.69 -8.74
N VAL A 123 -16.63 -4.88 -8.56
CA VAL A 123 -18.01 -5.06 -8.12
C VAL A 123 -18.16 -4.98 -6.60
N LEU A 124 -17.23 -5.55 -5.85
CA LEU A 124 -17.34 -5.67 -4.39
C LEU A 124 -16.90 -4.40 -3.64
N GLU A 125 -15.86 -3.72 -4.12
CA GLU A 125 -15.27 -2.55 -3.44
C GLU A 125 -16.30 -1.46 -3.11
N PRO A 126 -17.22 -1.04 -4.03
CA PRO A 126 -18.21 -0.02 -3.72
C PRO A 126 -19.19 -0.44 -2.61
N VAL A 127 -19.52 -1.73 -2.50
CA VAL A 127 -20.43 -2.25 -1.46
C VAL A 127 -19.78 -2.09 -0.08
N PHE A 128 -18.51 -2.47 0.06
CA PHE A 128 -17.80 -2.41 1.34
C PHE A 128 -17.31 -0.99 1.67
N GLU A 129 -16.97 -0.18 0.66
CA GLU A 129 -16.58 1.22 0.86
C GLU A 129 -17.65 2.02 1.57
N ALA A 130 -18.93 1.68 1.35
CA ALA A 130 -20.07 2.29 2.04
C ALA A 130 -20.10 2.00 3.56
N ASP A 131 -19.45 0.91 3.99
CA ASP A 131 -19.45 0.41 5.38
C ASP A 131 -18.14 0.65 6.14
N PHE A 132 -17.08 1.04 5.44
CA PHE A 132 -15.78 1.24 6.10
C PHE A 132 -15.81 2.44 7.02
N GLU A 133 -15.24 2.25 8.21
CA GLU A 133 -15.07 3.32 9.19
C GLU A 133 -14.12 4.40 8.64
N ASP A 134 -14.36 5.65 9.04
CA ASP A 134 -13.56 6.80 8.57
C ASP A 134 -12.11 6.73 9.04
N SER A 135 -11.83 6.01 10.10
CA SER A 135 -10.50 5.76 10.63
C SER A 135 -9.66 4.77 9.81
N ALA A 136 -10.26 4.07 8.81
CA ALA A 136 -9.53 3.20 7.88
C ALA A 136 -9.08 3.99 6.64
N TYR A 137 -7.78 3.95 6.34
CA TYR A 137 -7.18 4.66 5.20
C TYR A 137 -6.57 3.73 4.15
N GLY A 138 -5.99 2.60 4.56
CA GLY A 138 -5.27 1.71 3.66
C GLY A 138 -6.15 1.03 2.62
N TYR A 139 -5.65 0.90 1.39
CA TYR A 139 -6.29 0.18 0.27
C TYR A 139 -7.70 0.68 -0.10
N ARG A 140 -8.06 1.88 0.26
CA ARG A 140 -9.36 2.49 -0.05
C ARG A 140 -9.23 3.52 -1.18
N PRO A 141 -10.23 3.61 -2.07
CA PRO A 141 -10.25 4.64 -3.10
C PRO A 141 -10.30 6.04 -2.46
N ARG A 142 -9.57 6.99 -3.06
CA ARG A 142 -9.53 8.41 -2.62
C ARG A 142 -8.99 8.64 -1.21
N ARG A 143 -8.35 7.65 -0.59
CA ARG A 143 -7.66 7.78 0.70
C ARG A 143 -6.19 7.39 0.53
N SER A 144 -5.32 8.23 1.04
CA SER A 144 -3.88 8.04 0.91
C SER A 144 -3.19 7.88 2.27
N ALA A 145 -1.96 7.37 2.25
CA ALA A 145 -1.13 7.32 3.45
C ALA A 145 -0.84 8.72 4.00
N ILE A 146 -0.74 9.74 3.13
CA ILE A 146 -0.54 11.12 3.54
C ILE A 146 -1.78 11.66 4.29
N ASP A 147 -2.98 11.26 3.90
CA ASP A 147 -4.19 11.67 4.62
C ASP A 147 -4.22 11.08 6.03
N ALA A 148 -3.80 9.81 6.19
CA ALA A 148 -3.65 9.21 7.50
C ALA A 148 -2.59 9.93 8.36
N VAL A 149 -1.44 10.27 7.79
CA VAL A 149 -0.38 11.05 8.48
C VAL A 149 -0.87 12.42 8.88
N LYS A 150 -1.59 13.13 8.01
CA LYS A 150 -2.19 14.44 8.32
C LYS A 150 -3.18 14.35 9.47
N GLU A 151 -4.01 13.30 9.48
CA GLU A 151 -4.98 13.09 10.55
C GLU A 151 -4.30 12.78 11.89
N VAL A 152 -3.28 11.92 11.90
CA VAL A 152 -2.45 11.68 13.10
C VAL A 152 -1.84 12.99 13.59
N HIS A 153 -1.22 13.77 12.72
CA HIS A 153 -0.62 15.06 13.08
C HIS A 153 -1.67 16.05 13.65
N ARG A 154 -2.84 16.13 13.03
CA ARG A 154 -3.97 16.96 13.50
C ARG A 154 -4.42 16.58 14.91
N LEU A 155 -4.51 15.28 15.19
CA LEU A 155 -4.88 14.77 16.51
C LEU A 155 -3.81 15.06 17.57
N LEU A 156 -2.53 14.90 17.23
CA LEU A 156 -1.42 15.29 18.11
C LEU A 156 -1.51 16.77 18.49
N CYS A 157 -1.70 17.67 17.53
CA CYS A 157 -1.86 19.11 17.78
C CYS A 157 -3.11 19.45 18.60
N ARG A 158 -4.12 18.56 18.61
CA ARG A 158 -5.30 18.67 19.47
C ARG A 158 -5.10 18.08 20.87
N GLY A 159 -3.90 17.63 21.21
CA GLY A 159 -3.54 17.12 22.55
C GLY A 159 -3.78 15.62 22.77
N TYR A 160 -4.00 14.84 21.73
CA TYR A 160 -4.00 13.38 21.81
C TYR A 160 -2.57 12.86 21.65
N THR A 161 -1.78 13.00 22.71
CA THR A 161 -0.33 12.82 22.66
C THR A 161 0.17 11.50 23.19
N ASP A 162 -0.69 10.73 23.88
CA ASP A 162 -0.35 9.37 24.32
C ASP A 162 -0.64 8.40 23.17
N VAL A 163 0.40 7.82 22.62
CA VAL A 163 0.35 7.05 21.37
C VAL A 163 0.58 5.57 21.65
N VAL A 164 -0.35 4.75 21.20
CA VAL A 164 -0.11 3.32 20.97
C VAL A 164 0.34 3.18 19.51
N ASP A 165 1.60 2.83 19.32
CA ASP A 165 2.16 2.45 18.02
C ASP A 165 2.06 0.93 17.93
N ALA A 166 1.20 0.41 17.05
CA ALA A 166 0.83 -1.00 17.04
C ALA A 166 1.06 -1.65 15.66
N ASP A 167 1.74 -2.79 15.66
CA ASP A 167 2.02 -3.62 14.49
C ASP A 167 1.37 -5.00 14.66
N LEU A 168 0.69 -5.50 13.63
CA LEU A 168 0.09 -6.83 13.63
C LEU A 168 1.08 -7.88 13.10
N SER A 169 1.26 -8.95 13.88
CA SER A 169 2.13 -10.06 13.46
C SER A 169 1.55 -10.80 12.27
N LYS A 170 2.26 -10.75 11.12
CA LYS A 170 1.92 -11.49 9.90
C LYS A 170 0.42 -11.37 9.52
N TYR A 171 -0.11 -10.14 9.57
CA TYR A 171 -1.54 -9.88 9.43
C TYR A 171 -2.21 -10.65 8.28
N PHE A 172 -1.67 -10.51 7.05
CA PHE A 172 -2.22 -11.19 5.88
C PHE A 172 -2.23 -12.72 6.00
N ASP A 173 -1.26 -13.30 6.70
CA ASP A 173 -1.14 -14.75 6.88
C ASP A 173 -1.99 -15.25 8.08
N ALA A 174 -2.41 -14.34 8.97
CA ALA A 174 -3.12 -14.68 10.20
C ALA A 174 -4.65 -14.66 10.07
N ILE A 175 -5.23 -13.98 9.07
CA ILE A 175 -6.68 -13.79 8.93
C ILE A 175 -7.40 -15.14 8.83
N PRO A 176 -8.31 -15.51 9.76
CA PRO A 176 -9.05 -16.78 9.70
C PRO A 176 -10.09 -16.76 8.58
N HIS A 177 -10.08 -17.76 7.68
CA HIS A 177 -10.98 -17.83 6.51
C HIS A 177 -12.45 -17.84 6.90
N ALA A 178 -12.85 -18.61 7.91
CA ALA A 178 -14.24 -18.70 8.35
C ALA A 178 -14.76 -17.32 8.81
N GLU A 179 -13.97 -16.61 9.61
CA GLU A 179 -14.35 -15.31 10.14
C GLU A 179 -14.32 -14.21 9.06
N LEU A 180 -13.38 -14.29 8.12
CA LEU A 180 -13.34 -13.41 6.95
C LEU A 180 -14.59 -13.60 6.08
N LEU A 181 -14.94 -14.85 5.75
CA LEU A 181 -16.15 -15.15 4.95
C LEU A 181 -17.42 -14.71 5.68
N LYS A 182 -17.50 -14.84 7.01
CA LYS A 182 -18.60 -14.28 7.82
C LYS A 182 -18.64 -12.74 7.70
N ALA A 183 -17.48 -12.09 7.70
CA ALA A 183 -17.42 -10.63 7.56
C ALA A 183 -17.90 -10.17 6.17
N VAL A 184 -17.51 -10.88 5.11
CA VAL A 184 -18.00 -10.64 3.74
C VAL A 184 -19.52 -10.91 3.65
N ALA A 185 -19.99 -12.03 4.24
CA ALA A 185 -21.38 -12.43 4.20
C ALA A 185 -22.35 -11.50 4.94
N ARG A 186 -21.85 -10.55 5.72
CA ARG A 186 -22.69 -9.47 6.30
C ARG A 186 -23.33 -8.59 5.24
N ARG A 187 -22.67 -8.43 4.08
CA ARG A 187 -23.12 -7.59 2.97
C ARG A 187 -23.36 -8.36 1.68
N VAL A 188 -22.65 -9.46 1.46
CA VAL A 188 -22.69 -10.23 0.21
C VAL A 188 -23.06 -11.68 0.52
N VAL A 189 -24.28 -12.06 0.17
CA VAL A 189 -24.80 -13.43 0.36
C VAL A 189 -24.90 -14.20 -0.95
N ASP A 190 -24.44 -13.64 -2.05
CA ASP A 190 -24.28 -14.33 -3.32
C ASP A 190 -23.32 -15.51 -3.14
N ARG A 191 -23.89 -16.73 -3.22
CA ARG A 191 -23.15 -17.97 -2.97
C ARG A 191 -21.96 -18.16 -3.92
N HIS A 192 -22.08 -17.67 -5.16
CA HIS A 192 -21.03 -17.83 -6.16
C HIS A 192 -19.88 -16.85 -5.94
N VAL A 193 -20.16 -15.64 -5.44
CA VAL A 193 -19.15 -14.70 -5.00
C VAL A 193 -18.40 -15.24 -3.78
N LEU A 194 -19.10 -15.73 -2.77
CA LEU A 194 -18.49 -16.34 -1.60
C LEU A 194 -17.65 -17.58 -1.98
N TRP A 195 -18.12 -18.36 -2.95
CA TRP A 195 -17.39 -19.49 -3.49
C TRP A 195 -16.09 -19.06 -4.19
N LEU A 196 -16.10 -18.02 -5.04
CA LEU A 196 -14.88 -17.47 -5.65
C LEU A 196 -13.86 -17.04 -4.58
N ILE A 197 -14.29 -16.28 -3.58
CA ILE A 197 -13.41 -15.85 -2.49
C ILE A 197 -12.81 -17.06 -1.79
N LYS A 198 -13.62 -18.07 -1.49
CA LYS A 198 -13.13 -19.30 -0.85
C LYS A 198 -12.12 -20.04 -1.71
N LEU A 199 -12.31 -20.09 -3.04
CA LEU A 199 -11.34 -20.68 -3.96
C LEU A 199 -9.99 -19.95 -3.91
N TRP A 200 -9.99 -18.61 -3.97
CA TRP A 200 -8.75 -17.82 -3.91
C TRP A 200 -8.03 -17.94 -2.58
N LEU A 201 -8.77 -17.99 -1.47
CA LEU A 201 -8.18 -18.18 -0.14
C LEU A 201 -7.51 -19.57 0.01
N ARG A 202 -7.99 -20.56 -0.73
CA ARG A 202 -7.51 -21.95 -0.71
C ARG A 202 -6.67 -22.32 -1.93
N ALA A 203 -6.30 -21.33 -2.76
CA ALA A 203 -5.42 -21.60 -3.89
C ALA A 203 -4.08 -22.15 -3.37
N PRO A 204 -3.55 -23.23 -3.99
CA PRO A 204 -2.22 -23.73 -3.64
C PRO A 204 -1.15 -22.67 -3.89
N VAL A 205 -0.03 -22.80 -3.20
CA VAL A 205 1.13 -21.92 -3.37
C VAL A 205 2.30 -22.77 -3.88
N GLU A 206 2.86 -22.40 -5.03
CA GLU A 206 4.07 -22.99 -5.58
C GLU A 206 5.30 -22.16 -5.19
N GLU A 207 6.26 -22.80 -4.58
CA GLU A 207 7.59 -22.26 -4.31
C GLU A 207 8.64 -23.04 -5.14
N ARG A 208 9.68 -22.34 -5.59
CA ARG A 208 10.86 -22.98 -6.16
C ARG A 208 12.03 -22.75 -5.24
N ASP A 209 12.73 -23.83 -4.87
CA ASP A 209 13.97 -23.71 -4.12
C ASP A 209 15.13 -23.23 -5.02
N GLY A 210 16.31 -23.02 -4.44
CA GLY A 210 17.50 -22.57 -5.16
C GLY A 210 17.97 -23.51 -6.27
N GLU A 211 17.54 -24.79 -6.26
CA GLU A 211 17.83 -25.80 -7.27
C GLU A 211 16.69 -25.90 -8.33
N GLY A 212 15.65 -25.03 -8.22
CA GLY A 212 14.52 -25.02 -9.14
C GLY A 212 13.45 -26.09 -8.87
N LYS A 213 13.58 -26.88 -7.82
CA LYS A 213 12.62 -27.91 -7.44
C LYS A 213 11.33 -27.28 -6.93
N ARG A 214 10.20 -27.74 -7.44
CA ARG A 214 8.88 -27.26 -7.07
C ARG A 214 8.44 -27.82 -5.72
N ARG A 215 7.98 -26.95 -4.83
CA ARG A 215 7.30 -27.31 -3.59
C ARG A 215 5.91 -26.70 -3.59
N MET A 216 4.92 -27.53 -3.30
CA MET A 216 3.53 -27.06 -3.17
C MET A 216 3.18 -26.96 -1.69
N SER A 217 2.54 -25.85 -1.32
CA SER A 217 2.01 -25.63 0.03
C SER A 217 0.61 -25.04 -0.02
N GLY A 218 -0.12 -25.04 1.09
CA GLY A 218 -1.49 -24.55 1.13
C GLY A 218 -2.48 -25.52 0.48
N GLY A 219 -3.56 -24.99 -0.07
CA GLY A 219 -4.62 -25.76 -0.71
C GLY A 219 -5.87 -25.91 0.18
N LYS A 220 -6.57 -27.04 0.02
CA LYS A 220 -7.92 -27.28 0.63
C LYS A 220 -7.93 -27.17 2.15
N ASP A 221 -6.84 -27.51 2.81
CA ASP A 221 -6.72 -27.54 4.27
C ASP A 221 -6.29 -26.18 4.85
N THR A 222 -6.00 -25.20 3.99
CA THR A 222 -5.66 -23.85 4.45
C THR A 222 -6.89 -23.19 5.08
N THR A 223 -6.77 -22.83 6.36
CA THR A 223 -7.85 -22.21 7.14
C THR A 223 -7.57 -20.75 7.49
N ARG A 224 -6.38 -20.25 7.18
CA ARG A 224 -5.92 -18.89 7.48
C ARG A 224 -5.12 -18.29 6.32
N GLY A 225 -5.09 -16.98 6.30
CA GLY A 225 -4.29 -16.17 5.41
C GLY A 225 -4.96 -15.78 4.10
N THR A 226 -4.50 -14.66 3.56
CA THR A 226 -4.82 -14.21 2.20
C THR A 226 -3.50 -14.07 1.45
N PRO A 227 -3.38 -14.57 0.21
CA PRO A 227 -2.11 -14.51 -0.54
C PRO A 227 -1.64 -13.05 -0.67
N GLN A 228 -0.45 -12.75 -0.12
CA GLN A 228 0.17 -11.44 -0.31
C GLN A 228 0.55 -11.28 -1.78
N GLY A 229 -0.09 -10.32 -2.48
CA GLY A 229 0.04 -10.11 -3.93
C GLY A 229 -1.19 -10.50 -4.74
N GLY A 230 -2.16 -11.19 -4.16
CA GLY A 230 -3.50 -11.36 -4.75
C GLY A 230 -4.22 -10.02 -4.87
N VAL A 231 -4.90 -9.79 -5.99
CA VAL A 231 -5.55 -8.49 -6.28
C VAL A 231 -6.71 -8.20 -5.31
N VAL A 232 -7.42 -9.22 -4.87
CA VAL A 232 -8.55 -9.08 -3.93
C VAL A 232 -8.12 -9.04 -2.47
N SER A 233 -6.90 -9.51 -2.14
CA SER A 233 -6.39 -9.63 -0.77
C SER A 233 -6.37 -8.30 0.00
N PRO A 234 -5.99 -7.15 -0.59
CA PRO A 234 -6.09 -5.86 0.07
C PRO A 234 -7.52 -5.49 0.48
N LEU A 235 -8.51 -5.71 -0.39
CA LEU A 235 -9.92 -5.46 -0.05
C LEU A 235 -10.38 -6.36 1.10
N LEU A 236 -10.07 -7.65 1.04
CA LEU A 236 -10.42 -8.62 2.08
C LEU A 236 -9.77 -8.28 3.43
N SER A 237 -8.53 -7.80 3.41
CA SER A 237 -7.83 -7.38 4.63
C SER A 237 -8.51 -6.16 5.27
N VAL A 238 -8.92 -5.16 4.49
CA VAL A 238 -9.64 -3.99 5.03
C VAL A 238 -11.02 -4.39 5.56
N ILE A 239 -11.75 -5.26 4.87
CA ILE A 239 -13.03 -5.82 5.38
C ILE A 239 -12.83 -6.47 6.74
N TYR A 240 -11.73 -7.21 6.93
CA TYR A 240 -11.46 -7.88 8.19
C TYR A 240 -11.07 -6.90 9.30
N MET A 241 -10.16 -5.94 9.03
CA MET A 241 -9.76 -4.89 9.98
C MET A 241 -10.94 -4.00 10.37
N ASN A 242 -11.87 -3.76 9.46
CA ASN A 242 -13.07 -2.97 9.73
C ASN A 242 -13.96 -3.58 10.83
N ARG A 243 -13.84 -4.89 11.12
CA ARG A 243 -14.51 -5.50 12.28
C ARG A 243 -14.02 -4.91 13.60
N PHE A 244 -12.70 -4.72 13.73
CA PHE A 244 -12.08 -4.07 14.89
C PHE A 244 -12.53 -2.60 14.99
N LEU A 245 -12.40 -1.84 13.90
CA LEU A 245 -12.74 -0.42 13.88
C LEU A 245 -14.22 -0.17 14.19
N LYS A 246 -15.10 -0.97 13.59
CA LYS A 246 -16.54 -0.92 13.85
C LYS A 246 -16.87 -1.29 15.29
N HIS A 247 -16.20 -2.31 15.85
CA HIS A 247 -16.39 -2.70 17.25
C HIS A 247 -15.91 -1.59 18.20
N TRP A 248 -14.76 -0.95 17.90
CA TRP A 248 -14.29 0.23 18.63
C TRP A 248 -15.36 1.32 18.71
N ARG A 249 -15.94 1.69 17.58
CA ARG A 249 -17.00 2.72 17.52
C ARG A 249 -18.27 2.29 18.24
N LEU A 250 -18.78 1.09 17.95
CA LEU A 250 -20.05 0.62 18.52
C LEU A 250 -20.02 0.42 20.05
N THR A 251 -18.84 0.16 20.62
CA THR A 251 -18.67 0.01 22.07
C THR A 251 -18.23 1.30 22.76
N GLY A 252 -18.25 2.44 22.08
CA GLY A 252 -17.93 3.75 22.65
C GLY A 252 -16.49 3.90 23.13
N ARG A 253 -15.53 3.12 22.60
CA ARG A 253 -14.15 3.12 23.10
C ARG A 253 -13.39 4.39 22.82
N GLY A 254 -13.77 5.09 21.76
CA GLY A 254 -13.23 6.43 21.47
C GLY A 254 -13.47 7.41 22.61
N GLU A 255 -14.67 7.41 23.17
CA GLU A 255 -15.06 8.24 24.31
C GLU A 255 -14.45 7.72 25.61
N THR A 256 -14.62 6.42 25.90
CA THR A 256 -14.08 5.77 27.12
C THR A 256 -12.59 6.02 27.30
N PHE A 257 -11.80 5.85 26.24
CA PHE A 257 -10.35 6.03 26.28
C PHE A 257 -9.90 7.42 25.83
N ARG A 258 -10.83 8.35 25.57
CA ARG A 258 -10.55 9.67 25.01
C ARG A 258 -9.54 9.54 23.86
N ALA A 259 -9.84 8.67 22.90
CA ALA A 259 -8.86 8.21 21.92
C ALA A 259 -9.44 8.06 20.52
N HIS A 260 -8.56 8.17 19.52
CA HIS A 260 -8.85 7.94 18.11
C HIS A 260 -7.94 6.84 17.56
N VAL A 261 -8.50 5.95 16.74
CA VAL A 261 -7.74 4.94 16.00
C VAL A 261 -7.55 5.44 14.57
N ILE A 262 -6.33 5.36 14.05
CA ILE A 262 -6.01 5.63 12.65
C ILE A 262 -5.33 4.38 12.10
N ALA A 263 -5.97 3.73 11.13
CA ALA A 263 -5.49 2.47 10.55
C ALA A 263 -5.16 2.61 9.06
N TYR A 264 -4.02 2.08 8.67
CA TYR A 264 -3.60 1.94 7.28
C TYR A 264 -3.19 0.48 7.02
N ALA A 265 -4.13 -0.33 6.57
CA ALA A 265 -3.98 -1.78 6.46
C ALA A 265 -3.68 -2.45 7.81
N ASP A 266 -2.50 -3.01 7.96
CA ASP A 266 -1.98 -3.65 9.18
C ASP A 266 -1.26 -2.68 10.13
N ASP A 267 -0.81 -1.53 9.63
CA ASP A 267 -0.24 -0.47 10.47
C ASP A 267 -1.35 0.39 11.07
N PHE A 268 -1.41 0.52 12.38
CA PHE A 268 -2.34 1.44 13.01
C PHE A 268 -1.79 2.08 14.28
N VAL A 269 -2.29 3.26 14.58
CA VAL A 269 -1.98 3.98 15.81
C VAL A 269 -3.25 4.34 16.56
N ILE A 270 -3.19 4.33 17.89
CA ILE A 270 -4.23 4.87 18.75
C ILE A 270 -3.64 6.09 19.47
N LEU A 271 -4.30 7.23 19.29
CA LEU A 271 -3.91 8.48 19.92
C LEU A 271 -4.90 8.82 21.02
N SER A 272 -4.43 8.99 22.26
CA SER A 272 -5.25 9.14 23.46
C SER A 272 -4.85 10.37 24.28
N ARG A 273 -5.72 10.73 25.22
CA ARG A 273 -5.47 11.70 26.27
C ARG A 273 -5.49 11.00 27.63
N GLY A 274 -4.38 10.37 28.01
CA GLY A 274 -4.18 9.76 29.32
C GLY A 274 -4.60 8.29 29.46
N HIS A 275 -5.17 7.64 28.42
CA HIS A 275 -5.72 6.28 28.52
C HIS A 275 -5.13 5.30 27.49
N ALA A 276 -3.90 5.55 27.03
CA ALA A 276 -3.29 4.71 25.99
C ALA A 276 -3.03 3.27 26.46
N ALA A 277 -2.69 3.06 27.72
CA ALA A 277 -2.43 1.73 28.27
C ALA A 277 -3.70 0.86 28.32
N GLU A 278 -4.81 1.44 28.76
CA GLU A 278 -6.12 0.77 28.80
C GLU A 278 -6.62 0.47 27.38
N ALA A 279 -6.43 1.43 26.46
CA ALA A 279 -6.76 1.26 25.05
C ALA A 279 -5.94 0.12 24.41
N LEU A 280 -4.65 0.01 24.72
CA LEU A 280 -3.78 -1.08 24.27
C LEU A 280 -4.25 -2.44 24.81
N THR A 281 -4.54 -2.51 26.11
CA THR A 281 -5.01 -3.73 26.78
C THR A 281 -6.30 -4.24 26.16
N TRP A 282 -7.27 -3.34 25.97
CA TRP A 282 -8.52 -3.68 25.30
C TRP A 282 -8.29 -4.12 23.82
N THR A 283 -7.43 -3.42 23.10
CA THR A 283 -7.10 -3.75 21.73
C THR A 283 -6.48 -5.14 21.61
N LYS A 284 -5.54 -5.50 22.49
CA LYS A 284 -4.96 -6.85 22.55
C LYS A 284 -6.04 -7.93 22.73
N ALA A 285 -6.97 -7.71 23.64
CA ALA A 285 -8.06 -8.65 23.90
C ALA A 285 -9.01 -8.81 22.69
N VAL A 286 -9.33 -7.72 22.01
CA VAL A 286 -10.19 -7.76 20.80
C VAL A 286 -9.46 -8.40 19.62
N MET A 287 -8.19 -8.08 19.39
CA MET A 287 -7.40 -8.70 18.35
C MET A 287 -7.28 -10.22 18.56
N ALA A 288 -7.06 -10.68 19.79
CA ALA A 288 -7.05 -12.09 20.12
C ALA A 288 -8.39 -12.78 19.77
N LYS A 289 -9.54 -12.15 20.07
CA LYS A 289 -10.88 -12.65 19.67
C LYS A 289 -11.06 -12.69 18.15
N LEU A 290 -10.40 -11.82 17.42
CA LEU A 290 -10.36 -11.83 15.95
C LEU A 290 -9.34 -12.85 15.40
N GLY A 291 -8.63 -13.58 16.24
CA GLY A 291 -7.58 -14.51 15.84
C GLY A 291 -6.32 -13.83 15.31
N LEU A 292 -6.10 -12.57 15.68
CA LEU A 292 -4.94 -11.75 15.33
C LEU A 292 -4.07 -11.51 16.57
N THR A 293 -2.78 -11.27 16.34
CA THR A 293 -1.83 -11.04 17.43
C THR A 293 -1.03 -9.76 17.16
N LEU A 294 -0.91 -8.90 18.17
CA LEU A 294 -0.01 -7.76 18.10
C LEU A 294 1.44 -8.24 18.21
N ASN A 295 2.33 -7.60 17.47
CA ASN A 295 3.77 -7.83 17.57
C ASN A 295 4.30 -7.08 18.80
N GLU A 296 4.55 -7.79 19.90
CA GLU A 296 4.98 -7.18 21.16
C GLU A 296 6.31 -6.44 21.06
N ALA A 297 7.25 -6.93 20.23
CA ALA A 297 8.55 -6.29 20.03
C ALA A 297 8.46 -4.96 19.27
N LYS A 298 7.38 -4.73 18.52
CA LYS A 298 7.16 -3.50 17.75
C LYS A 298 6.04 -2.62 18.29
N THR A 299 5.17 -3.17 19.15
CA THR A 299 4.10 -2.40 19.77
C THR A 299 4.63 -1.64 20.97
N SER A 300 4.43 -0.33 20.99
CA SER A 300 4.96 0.53 22.06
C SER A 300 3.97 1.61 22.47
N LEU A 301 4.08 2.04 23.73
CA LEU A 301 3.41 3.23 24.27
C LEU A 301 4.40 4.40 24.26
N LYS A 302 4.00 5.55 23.73
CA LYS A 302 4.86 6.73 23.61
C LYS A 302 4.11 8.00 24.01
N ASP A 303 4.81 8.92 24.66
CA ASP A 303 4.33 10.31 24.81
C ASP A 303 4.93 11.15 23.68
N ALA A 304 4.11 11.50 22.71
CA ALA A 304 4.54 12.28 21.54
C ALA A 304 5.06 13.69 21.87
N ARG A 305 4.92 14.17 23.09
CA ARG A 305 5.51 15.42 23.57
C ARG A 305 6.99 15.27 23.96
N ARG A 306 7.40 14.04 24.29
CA ARG A 306 8.75 13.73 24.76
C ARG A 306 9.56 12.96 23.73
N GLU A 307 8.94 12.08 22.99
CA GLU A 307 9.62 11.21 22.03
C GLU A 307 8.86 11.14 20.69
N SER A 308 9.59 10.84 19.64
CA SER A 308 9.02 10.69 18.30
C SER A 308 8.68 9.24 18.00
N PHE A 309 7.72 9.03 17.12
CA PHE A 309 7.38 7.73 16.55
C PHE A 309 7.28 7.80 15.02
N ASP A 310 7.47 6.66 14.38
CA ASP A 310 7.37 6.55 12.92
C ASP A 310 6.01 5.96 12.52
N PHE A 311 5.33 6.61 11.58
CA PHE A 311 4.09 6.12 11.00
C PHE A 311 4.08 6.37 9.50
N LEU A 312 3.88 5.33 8.71
CA LEU A 312 3.84 5.37 7.24
C LEU A 312 5.04 6.10 6.61
N GLY A 313 6.23 5.90 7.18
CA GLY A 313 7.46 6.50 6.69
C GLY A 313 7.71 7.95 7.11
N TYR A 314 6.82 8.53 7.89
CA TYR A 314 7.00 9.82 8.55
C TYR A 314 7.37 9.63 10.02
N THR A 315 8.22 10.51 10.53
CA THR A 315 8.47 10.66 11.96
C THR A 315 7.61 11.80 12.49
N LEU A 316 6.76 11.50 13.48
CA LEU A 316 5.89 12.46 14.18
C LEU A 316 6.39 12.62 15.63
N GLY A 317 6.30 13.84 16.18
CA GLY A 317 6.72 14.13 17.55
C GLY A 317 7.29 15.53 17.73
N PRO A 318 8.04 15.75 18.83
CA PRO A 318 8.53 17.09 19.20
C PRO A 318 9.58 17.59 18.22
N ARG A 319 9.46 18.85 17.83
CA ARG A 319 10.35 19.60 16.95
C ARG A 319 10.64 20.96 17.53
N HIS A 320 11.80 21.50 17.22
CA HIS A 320 12.19 22.84 17.62
C HIS A 320 12.16 23.79 16.43
N PHE A 321 11.66 25.01 16.65
CA PHE A 321 11.82 26.07 15.67
C PHE A 321 13.27 26.48 15.58
N PRO A 322 13.83 26.71 14.37
CA PRO A 322 15.22 27.15 14.20
C PRO A 322 15.50 28.48 14.90
N SER A 323 14.52 29.36 15.01
CA SER A 323 14.59 30.64 15.69
C SER A 323 13.73 30.60 16.95
N GLY A 324 14.38 30.72 18.12
CA GLY A 324 13.66 30.99 19.38
C GLY A 324 13.38 29.82 20.30
N GLY A 325 13.91 28.62 20.05
CA GLY A 325 13.87 27.48 20.99
C GLY A 325 12.47 26.92 21.34
N ARG A 326 11.39 27.49 20.80
CA ARG A 326 10.02 26.96 20.98
C ARG A 326 9.90 25.62 20.31
N TRP A 327 9.24 24.68 20.98
CA TRP A 327 8.93 23.36 20.43
C TRP A 327 7.49 23.30 19.90
N TYR A 328 7.27 22.42 18.94
CA TYR A 328 5.95 22.10 18.39
C TYR A 328 5.89 20.62 18.02
N LEU A 329 4.68 20.06 17.93
CA LEU A 329 4.50 18.73 17.39
C LEU A 329 4.49 18.82 15.88
N GLY A 330 5.35 18.06 15.23
CA GLY A 330 5.53 18.11 13.79
C GLY A 330 5.67 16.74 13.14
N ALA A 331 5.56 16.72 11.81
CA ALA A 331 5.81 15.57 10.97
C ALA A 331 6.97 15.86 10.00
N SER A 332 7.79 14.86 9.71
CA SER A 332 8.83 14.93 8.66
C SER A 332 9.11 13.57 8.07
N PRO A 333 9.71 13.46 6.87
CA PRO A 333 10.20 12.19 6.37
C PRO A 333 11.09 11.48 7.39
N SER A 334 10.85 10.19 7.65
CA SER A 334 11.65 9.44 8.63
C SER A 334 13.10 9.26 8.15
N LYS A 335 14.01 9.10 9.10
CA LYS A 335 15.43 8.81 8.78
C LYS A 335 15.55 7.59 7.87
N GLN A 336 14.76 6.55 8.12
CA GLN A 336 14.74 5.34 7.32
C GLN A 336 14.27 5.61 5.88
N SER A 337 13.26 6.46 5.69
CA SER A 337 12.76 6.85 4.36
C SER A 337 13.79 7.63 3.56
N VAL A 338 14.53 8.53 4.22
CA VAL A 338 15.67 9.26 3.61
C VAL A 338 16.79 8.29 3.24
N GLN A 339 17.15 7.35 4.10
CA GLN A 339 18.19 6.36 3.80
C GLN A 339 17.81 5.45 2.62
N ARG A 340 16.54 5.03 2.53
CA ARG A 340 16.04 4.22 1.40
C ARG A 340 16.18 4.92 0.06
N VAL A 341 15.83 6.21 -0.03
CA VAL A 341 15.99 6.93 -1.30
C VAL A 341 17.47 7.15 -1.63
N LYS A 342 18.33 7.43 -0.63
CA LYS A 342 19.77 7.52 -0.83
C LYS A 342 20.37 6.20 -1.35
N ALA A 343 19.95 5.06 -0.82
CA ALA A 343 20.36 3.73 -1.31
C ALA A 343 19.98 3.54 -2.78
N LYS A 344 18.72 3.79 -3.16
CA LYS A 344 18.27 3.70 -4.57
C LYS A 344 19.04 4.62 -5.51
N ILE A 345 19.39 5.83 -5.06
CA ILE A 345 20.21 6.76 -5.83
C ILE A 345 21.63 6.19 -6.00
N SER A 346 22.20 5.62 -4.94
CA SER A 346 23.53 5.01 -4.96
C SER A 346 23.58 3.79 -5.89
N GLU A 347 22.55 2.93 -5.88
CA GLU A 347 22.41 1.78 -6.78
C GLU A 347 22.33 2.20 -8.26
N LEU A 348 21.68 3.33 -8.55
CA LEU A 348 21.60 3.85 -9.91
C LEU A 348 22.92 4.47 -10.37
N LEU A 349 23.58 5.24 -9.50
CA LEU A 349 24.80 6.02 -9.80
C LEU A 349 26.07 5.25 -9.41
N VAL A 350 26.14 3.97 -9.80
CA VAL A 350 27.34 3.15 -9.64
C VAL A 350 28.27 3.29 -10.85
N PRO A 351 29.59 3.17 -10.67
CA PRO A 351 30.57 3.27 -11.78
C PRO A 351 30.33 2.28 -12.93
N GLY A 352 29.78 1.10 -12.61
CA GLY A 352 29.45 0.06 -13.59
C GLY A 352 28.21 0.35 -14.45
N ASN A 353 27.43 1.38 -14.17
CA ASN A 353 26.28 1.74 -14.98
C ASN A 353 26.74 2.45 -16.27
N LYS A 354 26.71 1.73 -17.41
CA LYS A 354 27.11 2.21 -18.74
C LYS A 354 25.95 2.87 -19.53
N GLY A 355 24.76 2.95 -18.99
CA GLY A 355 23.59 3.56 -19.66
C GLY A 355 23.83 5.01 -20.09
N ALA A 356 23.16 5.49 -21.14
CA ALA A 356 23.26 6.88 -21.58
C ALA A 356 22.92 7.86 -20.45
N TRP A 357 23.62 9.02 -20.38
CA TRP A 357 23.37 9.96 -19.29
C TRP A 357 21.90 10.41 -19.21
N ASP A 358 21.28 10.65 -20.35
CA ASP A 358 19.88 11.08 -20.40
C ASP A 358 18.92 10.05 -19.82
N GLU A 359 19.17 8.76 -20.04
CA GLU A 359 18.39 7.66 -19.45
C GLU A 359 18.62 7.57 -17.93
N VAL A 360 19.89 7.65 -17.49
CA VAL A 360 20.26 7.63 -16.07
C VAL A 360 19.64 8.83 -15.36
N ARG A 361 19.74 10.03 -15.93
CA ARG A 361 19.11 11.25 -15.43
C ARG A 361 17.59 11.13 -15.34
N ALA A 362 16.96 10.66 -16.41
CA ALA A 362 15.49 10.47 -16.43
C ALA A 362 15.04 9.51 -15.32
N ARG A 363 15.79 8.42 -15.10
CA ARG A 363 15.53 7.46 -14.02
C ARG A 363 15.77 8.08 -12.64
N LEU A 364 16.86 8.84 -12.46
CA LEU A 364 17.15 9.58 -11.23
C LEU A 364 16.03 10.57 -10.91
N ASN A 365 15.64 11.40 -11.88
CA ASN A 365 14.57 12.37 -11.72
C ASN A 365 13.21 11.71 -11.42
N ARG A 366 12.94 10.52 -11.95
CA ARG A 366 11.75 9.74 -11.62
C ARG A 366 11.75 9.27 -10.15
N ILE A 367 12.89 8.79 -9.65
CA ILE A 367 13.07 8.42 -8.24
C ILE A 367 12.81 9.63 -7.33
N LEU A 368 13.45 10.76 -7.63
CA LEU A 368 13.31 11.99 -6.84
C LEU A 368 11.89 12.55 -6.86
N ARG A 369 11.23 12.54 -8.04
CA ARG A 369 9.84 12.98 -8.19
C ARG A 369 8.88 12.10 -7.39
N GLY A 370 9.01 10.78 -7.50
CA GLY A 370 8.16 9.85 -6.76
C GLY A 370 8.33 9.99 -5.25
N TRP A 371 9.57 10.14 -4.78
CA TRP A 371 9.85 10.32 -3.36
C TRP A 371 9.32 11.66 -2.85
N SER A 372 9.59 12.77 -3.54
CA SER A 372 9.13 14.10 -3.11
C SER A 372 7.60 14.26 -3.20
N ALA A 373 6.93 13.58 -4.13
CA ALA A 373 5.47 13.58 -4.22
C ALA A 373 4.82 12.90 -3.00
N TYR A 374 5.41 11.80 -2.50
CA TYR A 374 4.95 11.15 -1.29
C TYR A 374 5.30 11.96 -0.04
N PHE A 375 6.56 12.41 0.06
CA PHE A 375 7.04 13.21 1.18
C PHE A 375 6.89 14.72 0.92
N ALA A 376 5.64 15.17 0.78
CA ALA A 376 5.31 16.57 0.49
C ALA A 376 4.70 17.31 1.70
N TYR A 377 4.63 16.67 2.89
CA TYR A 377 3.97 17.19 4.07
C TYR A 377 4.94 17.41 5.23
N GLY A 378 4.73 18.48 6.01
CA GLY A 378 5.43 18.75 7.26
C GLY A 378 6.80 19.43 7.07
N ALA A 379 7.73 19.18 7.99
CA ALA A 379 9.08 19.77 8.02
C ALA A 379 10.02 19.03 7.05
N LEU A 380 10.18 19.56 5.85
CA LEU A 380 10.88 18.91 4.74
C LEU A 380 12.33 19.37 4.56
N ALA A 381 12.70 20.55 5.06
CA ALA A 381 13.96 21.23 4.69
C ALA A 381 15.20 20.35 4.91
N SER A 382 15.35 19.77 6.10
CA SER A 382 16.50 18.94 6.44
C SER A 382 16.56 17.63 5.65
N ALA A 383 15.40 17.00 5.41
CA ALA A 383 15.31 15.77 4.63
C ALA A 383 15.65 16.02 3.15
N TYR A 384 15.11 17.08 2.56
CA TYR A 384 15.37 17.47 1.18
C TYR A 384 16.84 17.86 0.99
N GLU A 385 17.41 18.64 1.92
CA GLU A 385 18.83 18.96 1.88
C GLU A 385 19.72 17.71 1.94
N ALA A 386 19.40 16.78 2.83
CA ALA A 386 20.16 15.55 2.97
C ALA A 386 20.11 14.67 1.70
N VAL A 387 18.96 14.68 0.99
CA VAL A 387 18.80 13.97 -0.30
C VAL A 387 19.56 14.72 -1.41
N ASP A 388 19.36 16.04 -1.54
CA ASP A 388 20.04 16.84 -2.58
C ASP A 388 21.57 16.79 -2.43
N ARG A 389 22.10 16.84 -1.21
CA ARG A 389 23.53 16.68 -0.96
C ARG A 389 24.01 15.31 -1.46
N HIS A 390 23.28 14.25 -1.12
CA HIS A 390 23.63 12.90 -1.57
C HIS A 390 23.57 12.74 -3.09
N VAL A 391 22.54 13.31 -3.73
CA VAL A 391 22.40 13.34 -5.21
C VAL A 391 23.61 14.02 -5.84
N TYR A 392 23.97 15.19 -5.33
CA TYR A 392 25.12 15.94 -5.82
C TYR A 392 26.41 15.12 -5.73
N ASP A 393 26.71 14.55 -4.56
CA ASP A 393 27.94 13.80 -4.34
C ASP A 393 28.01 12.55 -5.23
N ARG A 394 26.90 11.82 -5.37
CA ARG A 394 26.83 10.62 -6.21
C ARG A 394 26.90 10.94 -7.71
N ALA A 395 26.14 11.96 -8.15
CA ALA A 395 26.14 12.38 -9.57
C ALA A 395 27.52 12.92 -9.99
N ARG A 396 28.16 13.76 -9.16
CA ARG A 396 29.50 14.25 -9.40
C ARG A 396 30.51 13.11 -9.53
N ASN A 397 30.50 12.16 -8.60
CA ASN A 397 31.43 11.02 -8.62
C ASN A 397 31.17 10.12 -9.84
N PHE A 398 29.93 9.87 -10.21
CA PHE A 398 29.54 9.12 -11.39
C PHE A 398 30.05 9.78 -12.67
N LEU A 399 29.81 11.08 -12.84
CA LEU A 399 30.22 11.85 -14.02
C LEU A 399 31.75 11.98 -14.10
N ARG A 400 32.42 12.22 -12.95
CA ARG A 400 33.88 12.29 -12.89
C ARG A 400 34.54 11.00 -13.40
N GLN A 401 34.06 9.85 -12.96
CA GLN A 401 34.61 8.56 -13.39
C GLN A 401 34.31 8.30 -14.88
N ARG A 402 33.11 8.62 -15.33
CA ARG A 402 32.68 8.45 -16.71
C ARG A 402 33.49 9.29 -17.70
N HIS A 403 33.78 10.51 -17.34
CA HIS A 403 34.55 11.46 -18.14
C HIS A 403 36.04 11.47 -17.83
N LYS A 404 36.53 10.53 -17.01
CA LYS A 404 37.95 10.43 -16.59
C LYS A 404 38.51 11.79 -16.13
N ALA A 405 37.68 12.59 -15.43
CA ALA A 405 38.10 13.93 -14.99
C ALA A 405 39.07 13.84 -13.83
N HIS A 406 40.15 14.63 -13.87
CA HIS A 406 41.17 14.72 -12.84
C HIS A 406 40.64 15.34 -11.54
N GLY A 407 41.29 15.07 -10.42
CA GLY A 407 40.95 15.61 -9.11
C GLY A 407 39.56 15.14 -8.60
N ARG A 408 38.93 15.97 -7.77
CA ARG A 408 37.60 15.68 -7.17
C ARG A 408 36.44 16.01 -8.09
N GLY A 409 36.69 16.62 -9.27
CA GLY A 409 35.63 16.97 -10.24
C GLY A 409 34.69 18.09 -9.80
N VAL A 410 35.08 18.86 -8.77
CA VAL A 410 34.20 19.91 -8.19
C VAL A 410 34.01 21.04 -9.18
N ASP A 411 35.08 21.49 -9.84
CA ASP A 411 35.06 22.62 -10.78
C ASP A 411 34.27 22.27 -12.05
N ARG A 412 34.51 21.06 -12.58
CA ARG A 412 33.84 20.61 -13.81
C ARG A 412 32.37 20.21 -13.59
N PHE A 413 32.04 19.67 -12.42
CA PHE A 413 30.71 19.20 -12.06
C PHE A 413 30.21 19.93 -10.81
N SER A 414 30.10 21.26 -10.91
CA SER A 414 29.57 22.14 -9.86
C SER A 414 28.08 21.85 -9.59
N ARG A 415 27.55 22.44 -8.52
CA ARG A 415 26.11 22.32 -8.23
C ARG A 415 25.26 22.98 -9.32
N GLU A 416 25.72 24.12 -9.87
CA GLU A 416 25.06 24.82 -10.99
C GLU A 416 25.03 23.92 -12.22
N HIS A 417 26.14 23.29 -12.56
CA HIS A 417 26.23 22.39 -13.70
C HIS A 417 25.28 21.19 -13.53
N ILE A 418 25.29 20.48 -12.38
CA ILE A 418 24.46 19.27 -12.16
C ILE A 418 22.98 19.62 -12.10
N TYR A 419 22.59 20.63 -11.32
CA TYR A 419 21.18 20.99 -11.12
C TYR A 419 20.62 21.97 -12.15
N GLY A 420 21.48 22.71 -12.84
CA GLY A 420 21.12 23.64 -13.93
C GLY A 420 21.25 22.99 -15.29
N GLU A 421 22.47 22.93 -15.82
CA GLU A 421 22.73 22.49 -17.20
C GLU A 421 22.37 21.01 -17.41
N LEU A 422 22.76 20.13 -16.52
CA LEU A 422 22.43 18.70 -16.61
C LEU A 422 21.00 18.38 -16.16
N ALA A 423 20.22 19.37 -15.73
CA ALA A 423 18.80 19.26 -15.37
C ALA A 423 18.46 18.10 -14.41
N VAL A 424 19.35 17.80 -13.46
CA VAL A 424 19.03 16.93 -12.35
C VAL A 424 18.09 17.67 -11.39
N ARG A 425 17.04 17.00 -10.95
CA ARG A 425 16.03 17.58 -10.06
C ARG A 425 16.63 17.97 -8.71
N CYS A 426 16.40 19.21 -8.26
CA CYS A 426 16.78 19.70 -6.93
C CYS A 426 15.51 19.92 -6.10
N LEU A 427 15.34 19.14 -5.03
CA LEU A 427 14.13 19.15 -4.20
C LEU A 427 13.91 20.47 -3.47
N ARG A 428 14.99 21.11 -3.03
CA ARG A 428 14.92 22.41 -2.33
C ARG A 428 14.47 23.56 -3.24
N ARG A 429 14.95 23.61 -4.50
CA ARG A 429 14.59 24.66 -5.47
C ARG A 429 13.10 24.63 -5.84
N GLU A 430 12.50 23.44 -5.86
CA GLU A 430 11.10 23.29 -6.21
C GLU A 430 10.15 23.69 -5.08
N ARG A 431 10.58 23.58 -3.82
CA ARG A 431 9.81 24.03 -2.66
C ARG A 431 9.54 25.54 -2.68
N GLY A 432 10.48 26.34 -3.19
CA GLY A 432 10.32 27.80 -3.31
C GLY A 432 9.27 28.22 -4.37
N ARG A 433 8.87 27.30 -5.26
CA ARG A 433 7.87 27.55 -6.32
C ARG A 433 6.45 27.05 -5.98
N SER A 434 6.27 26.25 -4.94
CA SER A 434 5.01 25.55 -4.68
C SER A 434 4.48 25.62 -3.23
N SER A 435 4.91 26.56 -2.39
CA SER A 435 4.41 26.67 -1.02
C SER A 435 3.57 27.93 -0.80
N PRO A 436 2.19 27.82 -0.78
CA PRO A 436 1.32 28.86 -0.24
C PRO A 436 1.30 28.94 1.30
N TRP A 437 2.01 28.04 2.01
CA TRP A 437 1.91 27.85 3.47
C TRP A 437 3.13 28.30 4.26
N ALA A 438 3.97 29.17 3.69
CA ALA A 438 5.20 29.68 4.37
C ALA A 438 4.95 30.90 5.27
N LEU A 439 3.71 31.36 5.40
CA LEU A 439 3.30 32.50 6.23
C LEU A 439 1.94 32.23 6.86
N GLN A 440 1.89 31.46 7.93
CA GLN A 440 0.91 31.57 9.02
C GLN A 440 1.45 30.85 10.26
#